data_6876d1f9fa28074817cdec92a6e8d1e7
#
_entry.id   6876d1f9fa28074817cdec92a6e8d1e7
#
_cell.length_a   1.000
_cell.length_b   1.000
_cell.length_c   1.000
_cell.angle_alpha   90.00
_cell.angle_beta   90.00
_cell.angle_gamma   90.00
#
_symmetry.space_group_name_H-M   'P 1'
#
loop_
_entity.id
_entity.type
_entity.pdbx_description
1 polymer ?
#
loop_
_entity_poly.entity_id
_entity_poly.type
_entity_poly.pdbx_seq_one_letter_code
_entity_poly.pdbx_strand_id
1 'polypeptide(L)'
;MFFRKKAIRMAHIANRGSDIAAHPDVAEMRARYARMESRRGVVAIDGMVLLVGLYAAISPWVVHFGPANPNLLINNLVLGIALAVIGMGLTLAPERMFRLSGVVAAIGVWLIISPWVVTVGHHPTAGMIWNNVLIGGICCALGLVAVWMVMSLGRPTGR
;
A
#
# COMPACT_ATOMS: atom_id res chain seq x y z
N MET A 1 -2.16 33.26 -53.27
CA MET A 1 -0.78 33.11 -52.75
C MET A 1 -0.73 33.07 -51.23
N PHE A 2 -1.66 33.64 -50.52
CA PHE A 2 -1.72 33.75 -49.05
C PHE A 2 -2.01 32.41 -48.34
N PHE A 3 -2.90 31.59 -48.88
CA PHE A 3 -3.29 30.31 -48.28
C PHE A 3 -2.17 29.26 -48.25
N ARG A 4 -1.31 29.25 -49.26
CA ARG A 4 -0.18 28.31 -49.34
C ARG A 4 0.88 28.56 -48.26
N LYS A 5 1.15 29.83 -47.92
CA LYS A 5 2.10 30.21 -46.87
C LYS A 5 1.59 29.83 -45.46
N LYS A 6 0.25 29.90 -45.23
CA LYS A 6 -0.37 29.53 -43.96
C LYS A 6 -0.33 28.02 -43.73
N ALA A 7 -0.56 27.23 -44.79
CA ALA A 7 -0.49 25.76 -44.72
C ALA A 7 0.94 25.24 -44.42
N ILE A 8 1.95 25.83 -45.06
CA ILE A 8 3.37 25.50 -44.83
C ILE A 8 3.78 25.88 -43.40
N ARG A 9 3.30 26.98 -42.87
CA ARG A 9 3.61 27.44 -41.50
C ARG A 9 2.97 26.51 -40.45
N MET A 10 1.74 26.03 -40.69
CA MET A 10 1.09 25.08 -39.80
C MET A 10 1.77 23.71 -39.85
N ALA A 11 2.17 23.23 -41.03
CA ALA A 11 2.93 22.00 -41.17
C ALA A 11 4.29 22.05 -40.44
N HIS A 12 4.97 23.19 -40.48
CA HIS A 12 6.24 23.41 -39.76
C HIS A 12 6.06 23.44 -38.24
N ILE A 13 4.95 23.97 -37.73
CA ILE A 13 4.62 23.97 -36.30
C ILE A 13 4.24 22.56 -35.83
N ALA A 14 3.48 21.83 -36.63
CA ALA A 14 3.13 20.45 -36.33
C ALA A 14 4.38 19.54 -36.32
N ASN A 15 5.31 19.75 -37.26
CA ASN A 15 6.54 18.95 -37.33
C ASN A 15 7.50 19.22 -36.15
N ARG A 16 7.57 20.49 -35.68
CA ARG A 16 8.33 20.81 -34.45
C ARG A 16 7.75 20.18 -33.19
N GLY A 17 6.43 20.04 -33.10
CA GLY A 17 5.76 19.37 -31.99
C GLY A 17 6.09 17.88 -31.96
N SER A 18 6.18 17.23 -33.12
CA SER A 18 6.56 15.83 -33.22
C SER A 18 8.05 15.59 -32.89
N ASP A 19 8.93 16.51 -33.29
CA ASP A 19 10.37 16.42 -32.99
C ASP A 19 10.66 16.55 -31.50
N ILE A 20 9.95 17.46 -30.80
CA ILE A 20 10.08 17.62 -29.34
C ILE A 20 9.55 16.40 -28.60
N ALA A 21 8.45 15.82 -29.07
CA ALA A 21 7.87 14.61 -28.45
C ALA A 21 8.72 13.34 -28.67
N ALA A 22 9.51 13.31 -29.77
CA ALA A 22 10.41 12.22 -30.12
C ALA A 22 11.82 12.39 -29.55
N HIS A 23 12.11 13.51 -28.86
CA HIS A 23 13.44 13.73 -28.30
C HIS A 23 13.74 12.70 -27.21
N PRO A 24 14.93 12.06 -27.21
CA PRO A 24 15.30 11.03 -26.23
C PRO A 24 15.20 11.53 -24.79
N ASP A 25 15.45 12.81 -24.53
CA ASP A 25 15.35 13.42 -23.22
C ASP A 25 13.91 13.41 -22.68
N VAL A 26 12.90 13.57 -23.55
CA VAL A 26 11.49 13.53 -23.15
C VAL A 26 11.09 12.11 -22.75
N ALA A 27 11.58 11.09 -23.45
CA ALA A 27 11.37 9.69 -23.09
C ALA A 27 12.04 9.37 -21.75
N GLU A 28 13.26 9.86 -21.53
CA GLU A 28 13.98 9.65 -20.26
C GLU A 28 13.29 10.38 -19.10
N MET A 29 12.86 11.63 -19.30
CA MET A 29 12.09 12.35 -18.29
C MET A 29 10.78 11.62 -17.93
N ARG A 30 10.02 11.15 -18.91
CA ARG A 30 8.80 10.36 -18.67
C ARG A 30 9.09 9.09 -17.87
N ALA A 31 10.17 8.39 -18.19
CA ALA A 31 10.59 7.19 -17.46
C ALA A 31 11.03 7.53 -16.02
N ARG A 32 11.66 8.68 -15.78
CA ARG A 32 12.00 9.16 -14.43
C ARG A 32 10.74 9.50 -13.62
N TYR A 33 9.79 10.23 -14.23
CA TYR A 33 8.52 10.56 -13.57
C TYR A 33 7.70 9.32 -13.24
N ALA A 34 7.58 8.37 -14.16
CA ALA A 34 6.89 7.11 -13.93
C ALA A 34 7.51 6.30 -12.78
N ARG A 35 8.84 6.28 -12.67
CA ARG A 35 9.56 5.65 -11.55
C ARG A 35 9.34 6.36 -10.22
N MET A 36 9.28 7.69 -10.22
CA MET A 36 8.98 8.45 -9.00
C MET A 36 7.53 8.26 -8.54
N GLU A 37 6.60 8.20 -9.48
CA GLU A 37 5.17 7.99 -9.18
C GLU A 37 4.90 6.59 -8.63
N SER A 38 5.51 5.55 -9.21
CA SER A 38 5.42 4.18 -8.68
C SER A 38 6.03 4.06 -7.27
N ARG A 39 7.15 4.74 -7.00
CA ARG A 39 7.74 4.78 -5.65
C ARG A 39 6.84 5.48 -4.64
N ARG A 40 6.17 6.57 -5.01
CA ARG A 40 5.21 7.26 -4.12
C ARG A 40 4.05 6.36 -3.72
N GLY A 41 3.51 5.59 -4.67
CA GLY A 41 2.43 4.63 -4.38
C GLY A 41 2.86 3.55 -3.38
N VAL A 42 4.05 2.98 -3.55
CA VAL A 42 4.60 1.98 -2.63
C VAL A 42 4.80 2.57 -1.24
N VAL A 43 5.47 3.72 -1.14
CA VAL A 43 5.72 4.39 0.17
C VAL A 43 4.41 4.76 0.87
N ALA A 44 3.37 5.15 0.13
CA ALA A 44 2.07 5.44 0.72
C ALA A 44 1.42 4.19 1.33
N ILE A 45 1.48 3.03 0.65
CA ILE A 45 0.97 1.77 1.17
C ILE A 45 1.74 1.35 2.43
N ASP A 46 3.07 1.43 2.40
CA ASP A 46 3.92 1.08 3.53
C ASP A 46 3.65 1.96 4.75
N GLY A 47 3.48 3.27 4.51
CA GLY A 47 3.06 4.23 5.53
C GLY A 47 1.66 3.91 6.10
N MET A 48 0.74 3.46 5.27
CA MET A 48 -0.58 3.01 5.75
C MET A 48 -0.48 1.74 6.59
N VAL A 49 0.38 0.77 6.24
CA VAL A 49 0.63 -0.42 7.06
C VAL A 49 1.17 -0.02 8.44
N LEU A 50 2.11 0.93 8.49
CA LEU A 50 2.63 1.48 9.74
C LEU A 50 1.51 2.08 10.59
N LEU A 51 0.67 2.95 10.02
CA LEU A 51 -0.41 3.63 10.74
C LEU A 51 -1.48 2.64 11.23
N VAL A 52 -1.86 1.68 10.41
CA VAL A 52 -2.81 0.62 10.79
C VAL A 52 -2.23 -0.26 11.89
N GLY A 53 -0.93 -0.57 11.83
CA GLY A 53 -0.23 -1.30 12.89
C GLY A 53 -0.25 -0.54 14.22
N LEU A 54 0.07 0.75 14.21
CA LEU A 54 0.00 1.59 15.40
C LEU A 54 -1.42 1.66 15.97
N TYR A 55 -2.42 1.83 15.10
CA TYR A 55 -3.81 1.81 15.53
C TYR A 55 -4.21 0.45 16.12
N ALA A 56 -3.84 -0.66 15.50
CA ALA A 56 -4.09 -2.00 16.02
C ALA A 56 -3.51 -2.16 17.44
N ALA A 57 -2.28 -1.68 17.66
CA ALA A 57 -1.61 -1.73 18.95
C ALA A 57 -2.37 -0.95 20.04
N ILE A 58 -2.91 0.24 19.74
CA ILE A 58 -3.63 1.08 20.72
C ILE A 58 -5.13 0.78 20.78
N SER A 59 -5.68 0.02 19.84
CA SER A 59 -7.12 -0.23 19.72
C SER A 59 -7.78 -0.81 20.98
N PRO A 60 -7.13 -1.66 21.82
CA PRO A 60 -7.72 -2.13 23.05
C PRO A 60 -8.12 -1.04 24.05
N TRP A 61 -7.39 0.07 24.02
CA TRP A 61 -7.70 1.24 24.87
C TRP A 61 -8.73 2.16 24.21
N VAL A 62 -8.66 2.33 22.90
CA VAL A 62 -9.60 3.16 22.12
C VAL A 62 -11.01 2.56 22.18
N VAL A 63 -11.14 1.25 22.04
CA VAL A 63 -12.43 0.52 22.05
C VAL A 63 -12.83 0.07 23.46
N HIS A 64 -11.98 0.32 24.47
CA HIS A 64 -12.23 0.02 25.90
C HIS A 64 -12.45 -1.45 26.22
N PHE A 65 -11.81 -2.38 25.50
CA PHE A 65 -11.93 -3.80 25.77
C PHE A 65 -10.73 -4.41 26.52
N GLY A 66 -9.69 -3.62 26.75
CA GLY A 66 -8.46 -4.12 27.39
C GLY A 66 -8.69 -4.82 28.74
N PRO A 67 -9.41 -4.24 29.70
CA PRO A 67 -9.68 -4.88 30.99
C PRO A 67 -10.56 -6.12 30.87
N ALA A 68 -11.50 -6.13 29.92
CA ALA A 68 -12.44 -7.24 29.75
C ALA A 68 -11.81 -8.46 29.07
N ASN A 69 -10.81 -8.27 28.21
CA ASN A 69 -10.16 -9.33 27.44
C ASN A 69 -8.64 -9.11 27.33
N PRO A 70 -7.85 -9.42 28.38
CA PRO A 70 -6.40 -9.21 28.38
C PRO A 70 -5.68 -9.97 27.27
N ASN A 71 -6.15 -11.17 26.91
CA ASN A 71 -5.57 -11.96 25.83
C ASN A 71 -5.70 -11.27 24.47
N LEU A 72 -6.87 -10.71 24.16
CA LEU A 72 -7.09 -9.97 22.93
C LEU A 72 -6.30 -8.66 22.92
N LEU A 73 -6.16 -8.00 24.08
CA LEU A 73 -5.30 -6.84 24.24
C LEU A 73 -3.85 -7.18 23.85
N ILE A 74 -3.27 -8.23 24.43
CA ILE A 74 -1.89 -8.66 24.15
C ILE A 74 -1.75 -9.03 22.67
N ASN A 75 -2.71 -9.77 22.11
CA ASN A 75 -2.72 -10.13 20.70
C ASN A 75 -2.67 -8.91 19.79
N ASN A 76 -3.55 -7.93 20.00
CA ASN A 76 -3.59 -6.71 19.18
C ASN A 76 -2.35 -5.84 19.37
N LEU A 77 -1.83 -5.75 20.59
CA LEU A 77 -0.60 -5.01 20.88
C LEU A 77 0.60 -5.62 20.14
N VAL A 78 0.80 -6.93 20.28
CA VAL A 78 1.94 -7.62 19.64
C VAL A 78 1.85 -7.57 18.12
N LEU A 79 0.69 -7.87 17.55
CA LEU A 79 0.49 -7.84 16.11
C LEU A 79 0.53 -6.42 15.54
N GLY A 80 0.00 -5.45 16.28
CA GLY A 80 0.06 -4.04 15.90
C GLY A 80 1.49 -3.52 15.86
N ILE A 81 2.31 -3.85 16.87
CA ILE A 81 3.75 -3.52 16.88
C ILE A 81 4.46 -4.22 15.71
N ALA A 82 4.19 -5.50 15.48
CA ALA A 82 4.77 -6.24 14.36
C ALA A 82 4.44 -5.59 13.00
N LEU A 83 3.18 -5.22 12.78
CA LEU A 83 2.74 -4.50 11.58
C LEU A 83 3.43 -3.13 11.44
N ALA A 84 3.56 -2.39 12.54
CA ALA A 84 4.23 -1.08 12.52
C ALA A 84 5.71 -1.23 12.15
N VAL A 85 6.40 -2.22 12.72
CA VAL A 85 7.81 -2.53 12.40
C VAL A 85 7.95 -2.97 10.93
N ILE A 86 7.04 -3.81 10.43
CA ILE A 86 7.03 -4.24 9.03
C ILE A 86 6.80 -3.03 8.12
N GLY A 87 5.81 -2.19 8.38
CA GLY A 87 5.52 -0.99 7.59
C GLY A 87 6.70 -0.01 7.55
N MET A 88 7.37 0.20 8.69
CA MET A 88 8.59 0.99 8.77
C MET A 88 9.72 0.34 7.96
N GLY A 89 9.92 -0.97 8.08
CA GLY A 89 10.94 -1.70 7.34
C GLY A 89 10.72 -1.67 5.84
N LEU A 90 9.48 -1.80 5.38
CA LEU A 90 9.11 -1.69 3.96
C LEU A 90 9.46 -0.30 3.42
N THR A 91 9.21 0.76 4.19
CA THR A 91 9.56 2.15 3.82
C THR A 91 11.07 2.36 3.71
N LEU A 92 11.86 1.79 4.65
CA LEU A 92 13.31 1.99 4.74
C LEU A 92 14.12 1.10 3.80
N ALA A 93 13.65 -0.13 3.51
CA ALA A 93 14.37 -1.12 2.72
C ALA A 93 13.45 -1.94 1.79
N PRO A 94 12.80 -1.30 0.82
CA PRO A 94 11.76 -1.93 0.00
C PRO A 94 12.23 -3.18 -0.77
N GLU A 95 13.49 -3.20 -1.23
CA GLU A 95 14.02 -4.29 -2.04
C GLU A 95 14.15 -5.63 -1.27
N ARG A 96 14.39 -5.56 0.04
CA ARG A 96 14.55 -6.75 0.90
C ARG A 96 13.24 -7.24 1.50
N MET A 97 12.25 -6.37 1.58
CA MET A 97 11.04 -6.57 2.38
C MET A 97 9.84 -7.05 1.57
N PHE A 98 10.00 -7.26 0.26
CA PHE A 98 8.92 -7.69 -0.65
C PHE A 98 8.11 -8.89 -0.13
N ARG A 99 8.80 -9.90 0.43
CA ARG A 99 8.14 -11.08 0.98
C ARG A 99 7.26 -10.79 2.19
N LEU A 100 7.50 -9.68 2.89
CA LEU A 100 6.74 -9.27 4.07
C LEU A 100 5.35 -8.70 3.73
N SER A 101 5.11 -8.29 2.49
CA SER A 101 3.76 -7.89 2.05
C SER A 101 2.75 -9.02 2.21
N GLY A 102 3.16 -10.27 1.93
CA GLY A 102 2.33 -11.46 2.19
C GLY A 102 2.09 -11.69 3.69
N VAL A 103 3.07 -11.38 4.52
CA VAL A 103 2.95 -11.49 5.99
C VAL A 103 1.93 -10.49 6.52
N VAL A 104 1.88 -9.25 5.97
CA VAL A 104 0.86 -8.25 6.33
C VAL A 104 -0.56 -8.78 6.08
N ALA A 105 -0.78 -9.40 4.91
CA ALA A 105 -2.07 -10.02 4.61
C ALA A 105 -2.40 -11.18 5.56
N ALA A 106 -1.43 -12.03 5.89
CA ALA A 106 -1.62 -13.15 6.84
C ALA A 106 -1.96 -12.64 8.25
N ILE A 107 -1.28 -11.59 8.73
CA ILE A 107 -1.62 -10.94 10.00
C ILE A 107 -3.03 -10.35 9.94
N GLY A 108 -3.42 -9.77 8.80
CA GLY A 108 -4.77 -9.26 8.59
C GLY A 108 -5.84 -10.35 8.75
N VAL A 109 -5.64 -11.52 8.14
CA VAL A 109 -6.54 -12.69 8.32
C VAL A 109 -6.59 -13.11 9.79
N TRP A 110 -5.44 -13.18 10.45
CA TRP A 110 -5.41 -13.53 11.87
C TRP A 110 -6.16 -12.52 12.73
N LEU A 111 -6.00 -11.22 12.50
CA LEU A 111 -6.74 -10.20 13.24
C LEU A 111 -8.26 -10.34 13.07
N ILE A 112 -8.73 -10.71 11.85
CA ILE A 112 -10.16 -10.96 11.61
C ILE A 112 -10.69 -12.08 12.51
N ILE A 113 -9.97 -13.20 12.61
CA ILE A 113 -10.42 -14.36 13.36
C ILE A 113 -10.12 -14.30 14.86
N SER A 114 -9.19 -13.43 15.27
CA SER A 114 -8.68 -13.35 16.65
C SER A 114 -9.75 -13.13 17.72
N PRO A 115 -10.85 -12.35 17.52
CA PRO A 115 -11.88 -12.18 18.53
C PRO A 115 -12.53 -13.50 18.97
N TRP A 116 -12.63 -14.47 18.09
CA TRP A 116 -13.23 -15.78 18.42
C TRP A 116 -12.23 -16.79 18.94
N VAL A 117 -10.97 -16.70 18.49
CA VAL A 117 -9.93 -17.67 18.85
C VAL A 117 -9.24 -17.30 20.17
N VAL A 118 -9.01 -15.99 20.39
CA VAL A 118 -8.16 -15.51 21.49
C VAL A 118 -8.97 -15.23 22.75
N THR A 119 -10.28 -14.93 22.63
CA THR A 119 -11.16 -14.63 23.78
C THR A 119 -11.70 -15.91 24.45
N VAL A 120 -10.84 -16.88 24.72
CA VAL A 120 -11.26 -18.16 25.32
C VAL A 120 -11.95 -17.92 26.68
N GLY A 121 -13.16 -18.45 26.83
CA GLY A 121 -13.97 -18.32 28.07
C GLY A 121 -14.75 -16.99 28.19
N HIS A 122 -14.65 -16.08 27.23
CA HIS A 122 -15.41 -14.83 27.19
C HIS A 122 -16.03 -14.63 25.82
N HIS A 123 -17.28 -14.19 25.76
CA HIS A 123 -17.90 -13.85 24.48
C HIS A 123 -17.36 -12.51 23.97
N PRO A 124 -16.85 -12.44 22.74
CA PRO A 124 -16.38 -11.19 22.17
C PRO A 124 -17.56 -10.22 21.98
N THR A 125 -17.39 -8.97 22.39
CA THR A 125 -18.39 -7.93 22.17
C THR A 125 -18.42 -7.49 20.69
N ALA A 126 -19.53 -6.92 20.25
CA ALA A 126 -19.65 -6.40 18.90
C ALA A 126 -18.53 -5.39 18.57
N GLY A 127 -18.13 -4.53 19.52
CA GLY A 127 -17.04 -3.57 19.34
C GLY A 127 -15.69 -4.25 19.08
N MET A 128 -15.37 -5.34 19.79
CA MET A 128 -14.15 -6.14 19.56
C MET A 128 -14.15 -6.75 18.16
N ILE A 129 -15.28 -7.34 17.75
CA ILE A 129 -15.41 -7.99 16.44
C ILE A 129 -15.24 -6.96 15.33
N TRP A 130 -16.01 -5.88 15.36
CA TRP A 130 -15.95 -4.84 14.34
C TRP A 130 -14.57 -4.19 14.23
N ASN A 131 -13.94 -3.89 15.35
CA ASN A 131 -12.59 -3.31 15.37
C ASN A 131 -11.58 -4.24 14.69
N ASN A 132 -11.54 -5.52 15.08
CA ASN A 132 -10.57 -6.46 14.53
C ASN A 132 -10.87 -6.85 13.07
N VAL A 133 -12.14 -6.99 12.69
CA VAL A 133 -12.54 -7.24 11.30
C VAL A 133 -12.17 -6.06 10.40
N LEU A 134 -12.40 -4.82 10.86
CA LEU A 134 -12.04 -3.63 10.08
C LEU A 134 -10.52 -3.51 9.89
N ILE A 135 -9.76 -3.59 11.00
CA ILE A 135 -8.28 -3.51 10.94
C ILE A 135 -7.71 -4.64 10.09
N GLY A 136 -8.15 -5.86 10.35
CA GLY A 136 -7.69 -7.05 9.61
C GLY A 136 -8.05 -6.97 8.13
N GLY A 137 -9.26 -6.49 7.79
CA GLY A 137 -9.68 -6.27 6.40
C GLY A 137 -8.80 -5.25 5.68
N ILE A 138 -8.47 -4.13 6.34
CA ILE A 138 -7.54 -3.13 5.80
C ILE A 138 -6.15 -3.75 5.60
N CYS A 139 -5.62 -4.49 6.58
CA CYS A 139 -4.33 -5.17 6.45
C CYS A 139 -4.31 -6.16 5.28
N CYS A 140 -5.37 -6.97 5.11
CA CYS A 140 -5.49 -7.88 3.97
C CYS A 140 -5.47 -7.12 2.65
N ALA A 141 -6.25 -6.04 2.52
CA ALA A 141 -6.30 -5.23 1.32
C ALA A 141 -4.94 -4.61 0.99
N LEU A 142 -4.26 -4.00 1.99
CA LEU A 142 -2.94 -3.40 1.81
C LEU A 142 -1.89 -4.45 1.42
N GLY A 143 -1.87 -5.59 2.09
CA GLY A 143 -0.95 -6.69 1.77
C GLY A 143 -1.16 -7.25 0.36
N LEU A 144 -2.41 -7.45 -0.06
CA LEU A 144 -2.74 -7.92 -1.41
C LEU A 144 -2.40 -6.89 -2.48
N VAL A 145 -2.69 -5.60 -2.25
CA VAL A 145 -2.33 -4.53 -3.18
C VAL A 145 -0.82 -4.43 -3.32
N ALA A 146 -0.06 -4.53 -2.21
CA ALA A 146 1.39 -4.52 -2.25
C ALA A 146 1.95 -5.71 -3.06
N VAL A 147 1.43 -6.93 -2.86
CA VAL A 147 1.79 -8.12 -3.65
C VAL A 147 1.46 -7.92 -5.13
N TRP A 148 0.26 -7.42 -5.44
CA TRP A 148 -0.18 -7.18 -6.81
C TRP A 148 0.71 -6.15 -7.53
N MET A 149 1.04 -5.04 -6.88
CA MET A 149 1.93 -4.01 -7.45
C MET A 149 3.28 -4.61 -7.86
N VAL A 150 3.86 -5.46 -7.04
CA VAL A 150 5.17 -6.04 -7.36
C VAL A 150 5.07 -7.08 -8.47
N MET A 151 4.02 -7.89 -8.50
CA MET A 151 3.80 -8.83 -9.60
C MET A 151 3.57 -8.10 -10.93
N SER A 152 2.91 -6.95 -10.90
CA SER A 152 2.66 -6.15 -12.11
C SER A 152 3.91 -5.45 -12.63
N LEU A 153 4.79 -4.99 -11.74
CA LEU A 153 6.05 -4.34 -12.09
C LEU A 153 7.15 -5.33 -12.53
N GLY A 154 7.07 -6.59 -12.06
CA GLY A 154 8.03 -7.63 -12.38
C GLY A 154 7.76 -8.41 -13.67
N ARG A 155 6.70 -8.10 -14.40
CA ARG A 155 6.47 -8.73 -15.72
C ARG A 155 7.38 -8.06 -16.76
N PRO A 156 8.38 -8.79 -17.32
CA PRO A 156 9.11 -8.30 -18.48
C PRO A 156 8.06 -8.16 -19.60
N THR A 157 7.97 -6.98 -20.20
CA THR A 157 7.27 -6.82 -21.47
C THR A 157 8.05 -7.63 -22.49
N GLY A 158 7.74 -8.92 -22.59
CA GLY A 158 8.25 -9.79 -23.61
C GLY A 158 7.70 -9.34 -24.96
N ARG A 159 8.58 -8.76 -25.76
CA ARG A 159 8.58 -8.81 -27.22
C ARG A 159 9.99 -8.86 -27.72
#